data_c8a4057ced792e1ef69595f93dd4ca91
#
_entry.id   c8a4057ced792e1ef69595f93dd4ca91
#
_cell.length_a   1.000
_cell.length_b   1.000
_cell.length_c   1.000
_cell.angle_alpha   90.00
_cell.angle_beta   90.00
_cell.angle_gamma   90.00
#
_symmetry.space_group_name_H-M   'P 1'
#
loop_
_entity.id
_entity.type
_entity.pdbx_description
1 polymer ?
#
loop_
_entity_poly.entity_id
_entity_poly.type
_entity_poly.pdbx_seq_one_letter_code
_entity_poly.pdbx_strand_id
1 'polypeptide(L)' 'MQRREINRKIRELLGISGRELSERVEVTKQTISNYEIGKAMTRPLERVIEWELDLAIDNCTDLVIKDLCERLKALRV' A
#
# COMPACT_ATOMS: atom_id res chain seq x y z
N MET A 1 11.11 -4.52 9.87
CA MET A 1 9.88 -4.72 9.07
C MET A 1 10.17 -4.39 7.62
N GLN A 2 9.78 -5.27 6.71
CA GLN A 2 10.05 -5.06 5.29
C GLN A 2 9.08 -4.02 4.69
N ARG A 3 9.55 -3.35 3.63
CA ARG A 3 8.79 -2.29 2.97
C ARG A 3 7.39 -2.74 2.53
N ARG A 4 7.27 -3.94 1.96
CA ARG A 4 5.98 -4.48 1.52
C ARG A 4 5.04 -4.78 2.68
N GLU A 5 5.59 -5.22 3.83
CA GLU A 5 4.79 -5.39 5.05
C GLU A 5 4.25 -4.07 5.56
N ILE A 6 5.07 -3.03 5.53
CA ILE A 6 4.67 -1.69 5.93
C ILE A 6 3.52 -1.22 5.03
N ASN A 7 3.66 -1.40 3.73
CA ASN A 7 2.63 -1.01 2.77
C ASN A 7 1.33 -1.78 2.96
N ARG A 8 1.41 -3.06 3.29
CA ARG A 8 0.22 -3.85 3.62
C ARG A 8 -0.50 -3.30 4.85
N LYS A 9 0.24 -2.96 5.90
CA LYS A 9 -0.34 -2.39 7.11
C LYS A 9 -1.00 -1.04 6.83
N ILE A 10 -0.37 -0.22 6.00
CA ILE A 10 -0.94 1.06 5.57
C ILE A 10 -2.27 0.80 4.85
N ARG A 11 -2.29 -0.15 3.91
CA ARG A 11 -3.50 -0.50 3.19
C ARG A 11 -4.62 -0.92 4.15
N GLU A 12 -4.29 -1.78 5.10
CA GLU A 12 -5.26 -2.27 6.09
C GLU A 12 -5.82 -1.14 6.96
N LEU A 13 -4.96 -0.23 7.42
CA LEU A 13 -5.39 0.92 8.22
C LEU A 13 -6.29 1.86 7.42
N LEU A 14 -6.02 2.02 6.14
CA LEU A 14 -6.85 2.85 5.25
C LEU A 14 -8.18 2.19 4.89
N GLY A 15 -8.36 0.93 5.26
CA GLY A 15 -9.58 0.19 4.92
C GLY A 15 -9.71 -0.18 3.45
N ILE A 16 -8.61 -0.17 2.72
CA ILE A 16 -8.58 -0.53 1.31
C ILE A 16 -8.37 -2.03 1.19
N SER A 17 -9.31 -2.75 0.56
CA SER A 17 -9.14 -4.18 0.30
C SER A 17 -8.06 -4.41 -0.76
N GLY A 18 -7.51 -5.62 -0.79
CA GLY A 18 -6.57 -5.99 -1.86
C GLY A 18 -7.21 -5.87 -3.24
N ARG A 19 -8.50 -6.20 -3.35
CA ARG A 19 -9.26 -6.04 -4.58
C ARG A 19 -9.37 -4.57 -5.00
N GLU A 20 -9.71 -3.70 -4.05
CA GLU A 20 -9.82 -2.27 -4.34
C GLU A 20 -8.47 -1.69 -4.79
N LEU A 21 -7.39 -2.07 -4.11
CA LEU A 21 -6.06 -1.62 -4.52
C LEU A 21 -5.71 -2.12 -5.92
N SER A 22 -6.04 -3.39 -6.24
CA SER A 22 -5.80 -3.95 -7.56
C SER A 22 -6.52 -3.16 -8.65
N GLU A 23 -7.76 -2.76 -8.38
CA GLU A 23 -8.54 -1.95 -9.31
C GLU A 23 -7.92 -0.57 -9.52
N ARG A 24 -7.44 0.05 -8.44
CA ARG A 24 -6.81 1.38 -8.51
C ARG A 24 -5.53 1.40 -9.33
N VAL A 25 -4.74 0.33 -9.26
CA VAL A 25 -3.48 0.24 -10.00
C VAL A 25 -3.60 -0.59 -11.28
N GLU A 26 -4.82 -1.00 -11.63
CA GLU A 26 -5.13 -1.72 -12.87
C GLU A 26 -4.38 -3.04 -13.03
N VAL A 27 -4.33 -3.82 -11.96
CA VAL A 27 -3.75 -5.16 -11.96
C VAL A 27 -4.75 -6.16 -11.38
N THR A 28 -4.42 -7.45 -11.40
CA THR A 28 -5.27 -8.46 -10.79
C THR A 28 -5.11 -8.48 -9.27
N LYS A 29 -6.13 -8.96 -8.56
CA LYS A 29 -6.06 -9.18 -7.12
C LYS A 29 -4.88 -10.10 -6.77
N GLN A 30 -4.63 -11.11 -7.60
CA GLN A 30 -3.52 -12.03 -7.41
C GLN A 30 -2.18 -11.30 -7.44
N THR A 31 -2.04 -10.29 -8.28
CA THR A 31 -0.82 -9.47 -8.35
C THR A 31 -0.59 -8.74 -7.03
N ILE A 32 -1.64 -8.17 -6.42
CA ILE A 32 -1.52 -7.51 -5.12
C ILE A 32 -1.14 -8.53 -4.04
N SER A 33 -1.79 -9.70 -4.04
CA SER A 33 -1.47 -10.77 -3.09
C SER A 33 -0.01 -11.19 -3.23
N ASN A 34 0.47 -11.38 -4.45
CA ASN A 34 1.88 -11.73 -4.72
C ASN A 34 2.84 -10.66 -4.21
N TYR A 35 2.49 -9.39 -4.39
CA TYR A 35 3.26 -8.28 -3.86
C TYR A 35 3.37 -8.38 -2.33
N GLU A 36 2.25 -8.59 -1.65
CA GLU A 36 2.20 -8.58 -0.19
C GLU A 36 2.92 -9.78 0.44
N ILE A 37 2.97 -10.92 -0.24
CA ILE A 37 3.69 -12.09 0.27
C ILE A 37 5.16 -12.14 -0.17
N GLY A 38 5.64 -11.12 -0.86
CA GLY A 38 7.06 -10.97 -1.18
C GLY A 38 7.52 -11.63 -2.47
N LYS A 39 6.62 -12.01 -3.37
CA LYS A 39 7.03 -12.56 -4.66
C LYS A 39 7.70 -11.53 -5.55
N ALA A 40 8.59 -11.97 -6.44
CA ALA A 40 9.29 -11.10 -7.36
C ALA A 40 8.33 -10.29 -8.23
N MET A 41 8.66 -9.02 -8.42
CA MET A 41 7.84 -8.08 -9.16
C MET A 41 8.74 -7.01 -9.78
N THR A 42 8.31 -6.41 -10.89
CA THR A 42 9.08 -5.33 -11.51
C THR A 42 9.04 -4.07 -10.62
N ARG A 43 10.14 -3.31 -10.64
CA ARG A 43 10.22 -2.08 -9.85
C ARG A 43 9.16 -1.04 -10.22
N PRO A 44 8.87 -0.80 -11.51
CA PRO A 44 7.81 0.15 -11.86
C PRO A 44 6.48 -0.19 -11.23
N LEU A 45 6.10 -1.46 -11.19
CA LEU A 45 4.84 -1.88 -10.59
C LEU A 45 4.85 -1.70 -9.08
N GLU A 46 5.97 -2.03 -8.41
CA GLU A 46 6.11 -1.78 -6.97
C GLU A 46 5.93 -0.30 -6.64
N ARG A 47 6.48 0.59 -7.47
CA ARG A 47 6.34 2.03 -7.29
C ARG A 47 4.92 2.51 -7.47
N VAL A 48 4.21 1.98 -8.46
CA VAL A 48 2.82 2.35 -8.71
C VAL A 48 1.95 1.97 -7.52
N ILE A 49 2.14 0.77 -6.97
CA ILE A 49 1.41 0.32 -5.79
C ILE A 49 1.68 1.26 -4.60
N GLU A 50 2.93 1.58 -4.36
CA GLU A 50 3.32 2.45 -3.26
C GLU A 50 2.79 3.88 -3.46
N TRP A 51 2.85 4.42 -4.66
CA TRP A 51 2.29 5.72 -4.99
C TRP A 51 0.80 5.80 -4.72
N GLU A 52 0.06 4.75 -5.08
CA GLU A 52 -1.38 4.73 -4.85
C GLU A 52 -1.69 4.75 -3.35
N LEU A 53 -0.92 4.02 -2.55
CA LEU A 53 -1.06 4.06 -1.10
C LEU A 53 -0.71 5.43 -0.54
N ASP A 54 0.36 6.05 -1.02
CA ASP A 54 0.77 7.38 -0.57
C ASP A 54 -0.30 8.43 -0.91
N LEU A 55 -0.88 8.32 -2.09
CA LEU A 55 -1.97 9.20 -2.49
C LEU A 55 -3.20 9.00 -1.60
N ALA A 56 -3.50 7.75 -1.25
CA ALA A 56 -4.62 7.44 -0.35
C ALA A 56 -4.37 7.99 1.05
N ILE A 57 -3.13 7.99 1.53
CA ILE A 57 -2.78 8.62 2.80
C ILE A 57 -3.05 10.13 2.73
N ASP A 58 -2.60 10.78 1.65
CA ASP A 58 -2.79 12.23 1.48
C ASP A 58 -4.28 12.61 1.44
N ASN A 59 -5.10 11.74 0.90
CA ASN A 59 -6.55 11.97 0.79
C ASN A 59 -7.34 11.48 2.01
N CYS A 60 -6.67 10.90 3.01
CA CYS A 60 -7.32 10.40 4.21
C CYS A 60 -7.80 11.55 5.09
N THR A 61 -9.09 11.55 5.44
CA THR A 61 -9.70 12.59 6.26
C THR A 61 -9.71 12.26 7.75
N ASP A 62 -9.50 10.99 8.11
CA ASP A 62 -9.38 10.56 9.50
C ASP A 62 -7.95 10.86 9.97
N LEU A 63 -7.81 11.87 10.83
CA LEU A 63 -6.50 12.34 11.27
C LEU A 63 -5.72 11.31 12.10
N VAL A 64 -6.41 10.44 12.83
CA VAL A 64 -5.75 9.39 13.60
C VAL A 64 -5.15 8.34 12.67
N ILE A 65 -5.94 7.89 11.71
CA ILE A 65 -5.49 6.90 10.70
C ILE A 65 -4.36 7.51 9.86
N LYS A 66 -4.52 8.74 9.42
CA LYS A 66 -3.50 9.44 8.64
C LYS A 66 -2.17 9.53 9.39
N ASP A 67 -2.20 9.88 10.67
CA ASP A 67 -1.00 9.96 11.51
C ASP A 67 -0.32 8.60 11.62
N LEU A 68 -1.08 7.55 11.88
CA LEU A 68 -0.53 6.19 11.95
C LEU A 68 0.11 5.77 10.63
N CYS A 69 -0.53 6.07 9.52
CA CYS A 69 0.00 5.77 8.19
C CYS A 69 1.30 6.55 7.91
N GLU A 70 1.36 7.81 8.29
CA GLU A 70 2.57 8.63 8.11
C GLU A 70 3.73 8.08 8.94
N ARG A 71 3.46 7.59 10.15
CA ARG A 71 4.48 6.95 10.98
C ARG A 71 4.98 5.66 10.37
N LEU A 72 4.10 4.84 9.83
CA LEU A 72 4.49 3.62 9.11
C LEU A 72 5.29 3.95 7.86
N LYS A 73 4.86 4.96 7.11
CA LYS A 73 5.56 5.41 5.92
C LYS A 73 7.00 5.81 6.22
N ALA A 74 7.24 6.46 7.36
CA ALA A 74 8.57 6.86 7.79
C ALA A 74 9.50 5.66 8.07
N LEU A 75 8.95 4.48 8.30
CA LEU A 75 9.73 3.24 8.51
C LEU A 75 10.22 2.62 7.21
N ARG A 76 9.72 3.08 6.06
CA ARG A 76 10.18 2.61 4.75
C ARG A 76 11.55 3.20 4.48
N VAL A 77 12.54 2.37 4.41
CA VAL A 77 13.92 2.78 4.16
C VAL A 77 14.48 2.08 2.93
#